data_fe0ea2ef13fe4feae0f11d54b70170bb
#
_entry.id   fe0ea2ef13fe4feae0f11d54b70170bb
#
_cell.length_a   1.000
_cell.length_b   1.000
_cell.length_c   1.000
_cell.angle_alpha   90.00
_cell.angle_beta   90.00
_cell.angle_gamma   90.00
#
_symmetry.space_group_name_H-M   'P 1'
#
loop_
_entity.id
_entity.type
_entity.pdbx_description
1 polymer ?
#
loop_
_entity_poly.entity_id
_entity_poly.type
_entity_poly.pdbx_seq_one_letter_code
_entity_poly.pdbx_strand_id
1 'polypeptide(L)'
;IFAANEGLCGAFNLLLYKKLLETLQEYDGKVKSPVFVYPVGRKLVNDIKRTRGVEVMPIPDLFEKKQYAEGATALADELIRRFLEKDVDRVEVIYAHYKSMGTQIISREQLLPWVPQETKALSDKERNKVYIYEPDCEEILETIYPLVIHSTMYRYLLENQTSEQASRILSMQMANDNAIKLLKNLQLEYNKLRQQNITAELMDIVGGSIE
;
A
#
# COMPACT_ATOMS: atom_id res chain seq x y z
N ILE A 1 -7.51 0.99 -5.24
CA ILE A 1 -6.60 0.50 -4.19
C ILE A 1 -5.18 0.40 -4.73
N PHE A 2 -4.21 0.94 -3.99
CA PHE A 2 -2.80 0.78 -4.30
C PHE A 2 -2.22 -0.41 -3.54
N ALA A 3 -1.56 -1.32 -4.26
CA ALA A 3 -0.98 -2.54 -3.72
C ALA A 3 0.47 -2.72 -4.21
N ALA A 4 1.20 -3.67 -3.64
CA ALA A 4 2.55 -3.97 -4.09
C ALA A 4 2.57 -4.78 -5.39
N ASN A 5 3.55 -4.50 -6.24
CA ASN A 5 3.83 -5.31 -7.42
C ASN A 5 4.59 -6.60 -7.07
N GLU A 6 5.47 -6.53 -6.05
CA GLU A 6 6.36 -7.61 -5.64
C GLU A 6 6.07 -8.06 -4.21
N GLY A 7 6.54 -9.23 -3.85
CA GLY A 7 6.43 -9.79 -2.51
C GLY A 7 7.49 -9.28 -1.53
N LEU A 8 7.66 -10.04 -0.45
CA LEU A 8 8.63 -9.80 0.63
C LEU A 8 8.41 -8.49 1.41
N CYS A 9 7.21 -7.95 1.35
CA CYS A 9 6.80 -6.75 2.08
C CYS A 9 5.99 -7.07 3.36
N GLY A 10 6.22 -8.24 3.96
CA GLY A 10 5.52 -8.66 5.17
C GLY A 10 4.00 -8.73 5.00
N ALA A 11 3.26 -8.17 5.95
CA ALA A 11 1.79 -8.15 5.96
C ALA A 11 1.18 -6.99 5.12
N PHE A 12 1.97 -6.22 4.39
CA PHE A 12 1.55 -5.01 3.70
C PHE A 12 0.29 -5.22 2.83
N ASN A 13 0.35 -6.16 1.89
CA ASN A 13 -0.80 -6.44 1.01
C ASN A 13 -2.00 -7.02 1.77
N LEU A 14 -1.77 -7.83 2.80
CA LEU A 14 -2.84 -8.39 3.62
C LEU A 14 -3.62 -7.30 4.36
N LEU A 15 -2.94 -6.30 4.90
CA LEU A 15 -3.57 -5.18 5.59
C LEU A 15 -4.39 -4.31 4.63
N LEU A 16 -3.88 -4.05 3.43
CA LEU A 16 -4.61 -3.34 2.38
C LEU A 16 -5.87 -4.10 1.95
N TYR A 17 -5.75 -5.42 1.74
CA TYR A 17 -6.89 -6.26 1.38
C TYR A 17 -7.94 -6.32 2.51
N LYS A 18 -7.49 -6.43 3.77
CA LYS A 18 -8.39 -6.38 4.92
C LYS A 18 -9.18 -5.06 4.95
N LYS A 19 -8.49 -3.94 4.71
CA LYS A 19 -9.15 -2.62 4.66
C LYS A 19 -10.16 -2.52 3.52
N LEU A 20 -9.87 -3.12 2.36
CA LEU A 20 -10.82 -3.22 1.27
C LEU A 20 -12.07 -4.01 1.68
N LEU A 21 -11.91 -5.18 2.32
CA LEU A 21 -13.04 -5.98 2.78
C LEU A 21 -13.89 -5.26 3.82
N GLU A 22 -13.26 -4.55 4.78
CA GLU A 22 -13.98 -3.70 5.74
C GLU A 22 -14.80 -2.63 5.03
N THR A 23 -14.21 -1.98 4.01
CA THR A 23 -14.91 -0.96 3.20
C THR A 23 -16.08 -1.56 2.46
N LEU A 24 -15.92 -2.73 1.83
CA LEU A 24 -17.00 -3.41 1.11
C LEU A 24 -18.14 -3.80 2.03
N GLN A 25 -17.85 -4.27 3.25
CA GLN A 25 -18.87 -4.59 4.26
C GLN A 25 -19.70 -3.37 4.68
N GLU A 26 -19.06 -2.19 4.77
CA GLU A 26 -19.79 -0.93 5.07
C GLU A 26 -20.78 -0.54 3.97
N TYR A 27 -20.50 -0.93 2.71
CA TYR A 27 -21.37 -0.68 1.56
C TYR A 27 -22.35 -1.80 1.28
N ASP A 28 -22.23 -2.95 1.92
CA ASP A 28 -23.12 -4.09 1.72
C ASP A 28 -24.57 -3.71 2.08
N GLY A 29 -25.50 -3.98 1.17
CA GLY A 29 -26.90 -3.59 1.30
C GLY A 29 -27.21 -2.09 1.11
N LYS A 30 -26.21 -1.21 0.99
CA LYS A 30 -26.40 0.24 0.75
C LYS A 30 -26.27 0.62 -0.72
N VAL A 31 -25.55 -0.17 -1.50
CA VAL A 31 -25.27 0.08 -2.91
C VAL A 31 -26.02 -0.95 -3.76
N LYS A 32 -26.75 -0.47 -4.77
CA LYS A 32 -27.53 -1.33 -5.70
C LYS A 32 -26.68 -1.91 -6.83
N SER A 33 -25.51 -1.37 -7.08
CA SER A 33 -24.60 -1.72 -8.16
C SER A 33 -23.34 -2.40 -7.64
N PRO A 34 -22.61 -3.16 -8.45
CA PRO A 34 -21.33 -3.70 -8.06
C PRO A 34 -20.34 -2.56 -7.75
N VAL A 35 -19.44 -2.80 -6.80
CA VAL A 35 -18.36 -1.86 -6.49
C VAL A 35 -17.24 -2.04 -7.51
N PHE A 36 -16.91 -0.99 -8.24
CA PHE A 36 -15.78 -0.98 -9.17
C PHE A 36 -14.47 -0.81 -8.42
N VAL A 37 -13.51 -1.71 -8.65
CA VAL A 37 -12.20 -1.63 -7.99
C VAL A 37 -11.08 -1.60 -9.02
N TYR A 38 -10.22 -0.59 -8.93
CA TYR A 38 -9.00 -0.41 -9.71
C TYR A 38 -7.78 -0.85 -8.89
N PRO A 39 -7.29 -2.09 -9.03
CA PRO A 39 -6.15 -2.58 -8.27
C PRO A 39 -4.83 -2.17 -8.92
N VAL A 40 -4.21 -1.11 -8.44
CA VAL A 40 -2.86 -0.73 -8.85
C VAL A 40 -1.85 -1.55 -8.05
N GLY A 41 -1.27 -2.56 -8.72
CA GLY A 41 -0.35 -3.54 -8.11
C GLY A 41 -0.82 -4.98 -8.31
N ARG A 42 0.11 -5.83 -8.76
CA ARG A 42 -0.21 -7.19 -9.24
C ARG A 42 -0.63 -8.16 -8.13
N LYS A 43 -0.13 -7.95 -6.91
CA LYS A 43 -0.27 -8.95 -5.83
C LYS A 43 -1.69 -9.14 -5.33
N LEU A 44 -2.54 -8.11 -5.38
CA LEU A 44 -3.92 -8.21 -4.90
C LEU A 44 -4.96 -8.47 -6.00
N VAL A 45 -4.60 -8.41 -7.27
CA VAL A 45 -5.56 -8.54 -8.39
C VAL A 45 -6.37 -9.83 -8.30
N ASN A 46 -5.70 -10.96 -8.05
CA ASN A 46 -6.36 -12.26 -8.00
C ASN A 46 -7.28 -12.43 -6.78
N ASP A 47 -6.90 -11.85 -5.63
CA ASP A 47 -7.69 -11.91 -4.41
C ASP A 47 -8.94 -11.04 -4.55
N ILE A 48 -8.79 -9.85 -5.14
CA ILE A 48 -9.91 -8.94 -5.41
C ILE A 48 -10.88 -9.54 -6.43
N LYS A 49 -10.39 -10.19 -7.50
CA LYS A 49 -11.25 -10.89 -8.49
C LYS A 49 -12.11 -12.00 -7.87
N ARG A 50 -11.69 -12.61 -6.79
CA ARG A 50 -12.43 -13.64 -6.06
C ARG A 50 -13.45 -13.08 -5.07
N THR A 51 -13.39 -11.78 -4.81
CA THR A 51 -14.28 -11.11 -3.84
C THR A 51 -15.65 -10.91 -4.46
N ARG A 52 -16.71 -11.29 -3.74
CA ARG A 52 -18.09 -11.14 -4.21
C ARG A 52 -18.51 -9.66 -4.21
N GLY A 53 -19.33 -9.27 -5.18
CA GLY A 53 -19.87 -7.92 -5.27
C GLY A 53 -18.88 -6.86 -5.79
N VAL A 54 -17.73 -7.31 -6.30
CA VAL A 54 -16.66 -6.43 -6.83
C VAL A 54 -16.47 -6.71 -8.31
N GLU A 55 -16.42 -5.66 -9.09
CA GLU A 55 -15.99 -5.67 -10.48
C GLU A 55 -14.59 -5.06 -10.60
N VAL A 56 -13.64 -5.85 -11.08
CA VAL A 56 -12.26 -5.41 -11.23
C VAL A 56 -12.08 -4.70 -12.57
N MET A 57 -11.73 -3.44 -12.49
CA MET A 57 -11.52 -2.58 -13.66
C MET A 57 -10.06 -2.63 -14.12
N PRO A 58 -9.82 -2.49 -15.43
CA PRO A 58 -8.47 -2.39 -15.95
C PRO A 58 -7.81 -1.10 -15.47
N ILE A 59 -6.50 -1.17 -15.24
CA ILE A 59 -5.66 -0.01 -14.92
C ILE A 59 -4.87 0.40 -16.16
N PRO A 60 -4.46 1.68 -16.27
CA PRO A 60 -3.61 2.13 -17.37
C PRO A 60 -2.30 1.34 -17.46
N ASP A 61 -1.90 0.93 -18.67
CA ASP A 61 -0.66 0.19 -18.95
C ASP A 61 0.61 0.97 -18.52
N LEU A 62 0.48 2.28 -18.32
CA LEU A 62 1.53 3.16 -17.84
C LEU A 62 2.13 2.72 -16.49
N PHE A 63 1.33 2.10 -15.61
CA PHE A 63 1.80 1.54 -14.35
C PHE A 63 2.75 0.35 -14.56
N GLU A 64 2.51 -0.47 -15.59
CA GLU A 64 3.41 -1.57 -15.95
C GLU A 64 4.74 -1.07 -16.51
N LYS A 65 4.71 0.03 -17.25
CA LYS A 65 5.87 0.71 -17.82
C LYS A 65 6.64 1.56 -16.78
N LYS A 66 6.18 1.57 -15.52
CA LYS A 66 6.74 2.39 -14.43
C LYS A 66 6.65 3.91 -14.67
N GLN A 67 5.75 4.34 -15.54
CA GLN A 67 5.41 5.75 -15.77
C GLN A 67 4.34 6.16 -14.75
N TYR A 68 4.75 6.29 -13.50
CA TYR A 68 3.82 6.40 -12.37
C TYR A 68 3.06 7.73 -12.34
N ALA A 69 3.69 8.83 -12.77
CA ALA A 69 3.03 10.14 -12.80
C ALA A 69 1.93 10.17 -13.86
N GLU A 70 2.28 9.77 -15.08
CA GLU A 70 1.33 9.70 -16.21
C GLU A 70 0.23 8.66 -15.93
N GLY A 71 0.59 7.52 -15.31
CA GLY A 71 -0.37 6.49 -14.91
C GLY A 71 -1.37 6.98 -13.87
N ALA A 72 -0.90 7.74 -12.88
CA ALA A 72 -1.77 8.33 -11.86
C ALA A 72 -2.71 9.39 -12.45
N THR A 73 -2.20 10.22 -13.38
CA THR A 73 -3.01 11.21 -14.11
C THR A 73 -4.07 10.54 -14.96
N ALA A 74 -3.69 9.55 -15.78
CA ALA A 74 -4.64 8.82 -16.62
C ALA A 74 -5.73 8.08 -15.82
N LEU A 75 -5.36 7.50 -14.67
CA LEU A 75 -6.34 6.88 -13.77
C LEU A 75 -7.27 7.93 -13.16
N ALA A 76 -6.74 9.09 -12.76
CA ALA A 76 -7.55 10.16 -12.19
C ALA A 76 -8.53 10.72 -13.23
N ASP A 77 -8.10 10.91 -14.49
CA ASP A 77 -8.96 11.35 -15.60
C ASP A 77 -10.12 10.38 -15.83
N GLU A 78 -9.84 9.06 -15.85
CA GLU A 78 -10.88 8.04 -15.99
C GLU A 78 -11.89 8.09 -14.83
N LEU A 79 -11.43 8.27 -13.60
CA LEU A 79 -12.31 8.38 -12.43
C LEU A 79 -13.13 9.67 -12.44
N ILE A 80 -12.54 10.80 -12.85
CA ILE A 80 -13.25 12.07 -13.03
C ILE A 80 -14.33 11.93 -14.10
N ARG A 81 -14.00 11.33 -15.25
CA ARG A 81 -14.94 11.10 -16.35
C ARG A 81 -16.15 10.29 -15.89
N ARG A 82 -15.95 9.14 -15.23
CA ARG A 82 -17.04 8.30 -14.72
C ARG A 82 -17.89 9.01 -13.66
N PHE A 83 -17.27 9.82 -12.83
CA PHE A 83 -18.00 10.61 -11.84
C PHE A 83 -18.87 11.68 -12.50
N LEU A 84 -18.38 12.38 -13.51
CA LEU A 84 -19.14 13.39 -14.26
C LEU A 84 -20.28 12.76 -15.09
N GLU A 85 -20.05 11.58 -15.65
CA GLU A 85 -21.08 10.79 -16.37
C GLU A 85 -22.13 10.19 -15.43
N LYS A 86 -21.98 10.34 -14.10
CA LYS A 86 -22.84 9.75 -13.06
C LYS A 86 -22.88 8.22 -13.08
N ASP A 87 -21.85 7.59 -13.61
CA ASP A 87 -21.64 6.14 -13.55
C ASP A 87 -21.26 5.71 -12.13
N VAL A 88 -20.60 6.59 -11.37
CA VAL A 88 -20.26 6.39 -9.97
C VAL A 88 -20.60 7.63 -9.14
N ASP A 89 -21.11 7.42 -7.92
CA ASP A 89 -21.47 8.51 -6.99
C ASP A 89 -20.31 8.92 -6.07
N ARG A 90 -19.35 8.02 -5.88
CA ARG A 90 -18.23 8.21 -4.94
C ARG A 90 -17.00 7.47 -5.42
N VAL A 91 -15.86 8.10 -5.25
CA VAL A 91 -14.53 7.50 -5.47
C VAL A 91 -13.73 7.58 -4.19
N GLU A 92 -13.26 6.44 -3.72
CA GLU A 92 -12.42 6.32 -2.53
C GLU A 92 -11.09 5.66 -2.88
N VAL A 93 -10.03 6.09 -2.22
CA VAL A 93 -8.69 5.55 -2.41
C VAL A 93 -8.23 4.87 -1.12
N ILE A 94 -7.84 3.61 -1.25
CA ILE A 94 -7.21 2.84 -0.16
C ILE A 94 -5.72 2.75 -0.47
N TYR A 95 -4.91 3.24 0.45
CA TYR A 95 -3.45 3.27 0.32
C TYR A 95 -2.78 3.19 1.68
N ALA A 96 -1.47 2.97 1.68
CA ALA A 96 -0.66 2.97 2.89
C ALA A 96 0.03 4.34 3.06
N HIS A 97 -0.41 5.10 4.04
CA HIS A 97 0.22 6.36 4.44
C HIS A 97 1.53 6.07 5.19
N TYR A 98 2.62 6.68 4.75
CA TYR A 98 3.93 6.55 5.37
C TYR A 98 4.05 7.45 6.59
N LYS A 99 4.13 6.88 7.78
CA LYS A 99 4.40 7.61 9.02
C LYS A 99 5.86 7.50 9.45
N SER A 100 6.43 6.31 9.40
CA SER A 100 7.82 6.02 9.70
C SER A 100 8.24 4.69 9.09
N MET A 101 9.54 4.36 9.12
CA MET A 101 10.03 3.08 8.59
C MET A 101 9.36 1.87 9.28
N GLY A 102 9.06 1.94 10.56
CA GLY A 102 8.40 0.86 11.33
C GLY A 102 6.88 0.94 11.37
N THR A 103 6.26 2.02 10.87
CA THR A 103 4.82 2.24 11.00
C THR A 103 4.23 2.80 9.72
N GLN A 104 3.40 1.99 9.07
CA GLN A 104 2.57 2.39 7.94
C GLN A 104 1.10 2.32 8.38
N ILE A 105 0.31 3.33 8.01
CA ILE A 105 -1.10 3.42 8.35
C ILE A 105 -1.91 3.18 7.09
N ILE A 106 -2.75 2.14 7.08
CA ILE A 106 -3.65 1.91 5.96
C ILE A 106 -4.81 2.90 6.08
N SER A 107 -4.87 3.81 5.12
CA SER A 107 -5.85 4.88 5.06
C SER A 107 -6.86 4.64 3.94
N ARG A 108 -8.08 5.10 4.16
CA ARG A 108 -9.13 5.21 3.18
C ARG A 108 -9.54 6.68 3.11
N GLU A 109 -9.39 7.29 1.97
CA GLU A 109 -9.74 8.69 1.75
C GLU A 109 -10.67 8.85 0.56
N GLN A 110 -11.63 9.75 0.69
CA GLN A 110 -12.54 10.09 -0.39
C GLN A 110 -11.83 11.03 -1.36
N LEU A 111 -11.78 10.64 -2.63
CA LEU A 111 -11.23 11.46 -3.70
C LEU A 111 -12.34 12.29 -4.37
N LEU A 112 -13.47 11.64 -4.67
CA LEU A 112 -14.62 12.30 -5.30
C LEU A 112 -15.94 11.92 -4.58
N PRO A 113 -16.91 12.85 -4.43
CA PRO A 113 -16.72 14.29 -4.60
C PRO A 113 -15.62 14.81 -3.67
N TRP A 114 -14.82 15.75 -4.17
CA TRP A 114 -13.78 16.35 -3.35
C TRP A 114 -14.41 17.22 -2.25
N VAL A 115 -14.09 16.90 -1.01
CA VAL A 115 -14.54 17.69 0.15
C VAL A 115 -13.31 18.43 0.67
N PRO A 116 -13.35 19.78 0.71
CA PRO A 116 -12.27 20.53 1.32
C PRO A 116 -12.07 20.06 2.76
N GLN A 117 -10.87 19.64 3.09
CA GLN A 117 -10.53 19.42 4.49
C GLN A 117 -10.63 20.78 5.19
N GLU A 118 -11.26 20.83 6.35
CA GLU A 118 -11.30 22.04 7.16
C GLU A 118 -9.86 22.47 7.45
N THR A 119 -9.36 23.37 6.63
CA THR A 119 -8.13 24.09 6.93
C THR A 119 -8.36 24.84 8.22
N LYS A 120 -7.36 24.82 9.10
CA LYS A 120 -7.32 25.63 10.31
C LYS A 120 -7.96 26.98 10.01
N ALA A 121 -8.97 27.35 10.81
CA ALA A 121 -9.72 28.57 10.59
C ALA A 121 -8.79 29.71 10.19
N LEU A 122 -8.96 30.19 8.97
CA LEU A 122 -8.21 31.34 8.47
C LEU A 122 -8.32 32.46 9.52
N SER A 123 -7.22 33.09 9.85
CA SER A 123 -7.24 34.24 10.77
C SER A 123 -8.18 35.31 10.22
N ASP A 124 -8.81 36.06 11.08
CA ASP A 124 -9.74 37.14 10.67
C ASP A 124 -9.09 38.10 9.65
N LYS A 125 -7.78 38.29 9.71
CA LYS A 125 -7.02 39.08 8.75
C LYS A 125 -6.96 38.42 7.35
N GLU A 126 -6.98 37.11 7.26
CA GLU A 126 -6.97 36.39 5.97
C GLU A 126 -8.37 36.27 5.37
N ARG A 127 -9.41 36.18 6.20
CA ARG A 127 -10.83 36.21 5.76
C ARG A 127 -11.22 37.53 5.13
N ASN A 128 -10.66 38.65 5.59
CA ASN A 128 -11.01 39.98 5.13
C ASN A 128 -10.17 40.49 3.96
N LYS A 129 -9.29 39.65 3.39
CA LYS A 129 -8.59 39.99 2.15
C LYS A 129 -9.54 39.91 0.97
N VAL A 130 -9.69 41.00 0.27
CA VAL A 130 -10.41 41.04 -1.00
C VAL A 130 -9.41 40.67 -2.11
N TYR A 131 -9.70 39.56 -2.82
CA TYR A 131 -8.91 39.13 -3.96
C TYR A 131 -9.62 39.54 -5.25
N ILE A 132 -8.88 40.00 -6.23
CA ILE A 132 -9.35 40.20 -7.61
C ILE A 132 -9.01 38.92 -8.36
N TYR A 133 -10.03 38.26 -8.93
CA TYR A 133 -9.89 37.06 -9.72
C TYR A 133 -9.88 37.41 -11.21
N GLU A 134 -8.95 36.83 -11.98
CA GLU A 134 -8.87 36.95 -13.42
C GLU A 134 -8.70 35.56 -14.04
N PRO A 135 -9.59 35.11 -14.95
CA PRO A 135 -10.75 35.86 -15.46
C PRO A 135 -11.91 35.93 -14.46
N ASP A 136 -12.35 34.82 -13.88
CA ASP A 136 -13.33 34.76 -12.80
C ASP A 136 -13.09 33.55 -11.88
N CYS A 137 -13.82 33.48 -10.77
CA CYS A 137 -13.63 32.44 -9.77
C CYS A 137 -14.06 31.05 -10.28
N GLU A 138 -15.08 30.95 -11.13
CA GLU A 138 -15.59 29.67 -11.65
C GLU A 138 -14.60 29.06 -12.63
N GLU A 139 -14.11 29.81 -13.59
CA GLU A 139 -13.13 29.35 -14.58
C GLU A 139 -11.80 28.93 -13.94
N ILE A 140 -11.36 29.66 -12.91
CA ILE A 140 -10.19 29.29 -12.09
C ILE A 140 -10.43 27.96 -11.39
N LEU A 141 -11.59 27.74 -10.78
CA LEU A 141 -11.93 26.52 -10.09
C LEU A 141 -12.03 25.32 -11.04
N GLU A 142 -12.65 25.49 -12.21
CA GLU A 142 -12.73 24.44 -13.24
C GLU A 142 -11.35 23.97 -13.68
N THR A 143 -10.37 24.87 -13.75
CA THR A 143 -8.99 24.55 -14.09
C THR A 143 -8.22 23.90 -12.95
N ILE A 144 -8.42 24.37 -11.71
CA ILE A 144 -7.67 23.92 -10.55
C ILE A 144 -8.16 22.55 -10.05
N TYR A 145 -9.46 22.26 -10.09
CA TYR A 145 -10.00 21.00 -9.57
C TYR A 145 -9.35 19.74 -10.16
N PRO A 146 -9.24 19.58 -11.48
CA PRO A 146 -8.55 18.42 -12.05
C PRO A 146 -7.09 18.33 -11.59
N LEU A 147 -6.39 19.46 -11.55
CA LEU A 147 -4.99 19.52 -11.12
C LEU A 147 -4.80 19.05 -9.66
N VAL A 148 -5.71 19.46 -8.77
CA VAL A 148 -5.70 19.02 -7.36
C VAL A 148 -5.95 17.52 -7.26
N ILE A 149 -6.89 16.97 -8.05
CA ILE A 149 -7.20 15.53 -8.05
C ILE A 149 -6.00 14.73 -8.57
N HIS A 150 -5.38 15.15 -9.69
CA HIS A 150 -4.16 14.54 -10.24
C HIS A 150 -3.03 14.53 -9.21
N SER A 151 -2.74 15.68 -8.63
CA SER A 151 -1.72 15.84 -7.58
C SER A 151 -1.99 14.95 -6.36
N THR A 152 -3.23 14.88 -5.92
CA THR A 152 -3.64 14.08 -4.78
C THR A 152 -3.52 12.58 -5.08
N MET A 153 -3.94 12.13 -6.26
CA MET A 153 -3.80 10.74 -6.71
C MET A 153 -2.33 10.33 -6.77
N TYR A 154 -1.48 11.19 -7.35
CA TYR A 154 -0.04 10.94 -7.42
C TYR A 154 0.60 10.91 -6.02
N ARG A 155 0.19 11.77 -5.10
CA ARG A 155 0.62 11.75 -3.71
C ARG A 155 0.29 10.43 -3.04
N TYR A 156 -0.95 9.92 -3.15
CA TYR A 156 -1.33 8.63 -2.59
C TYR A 156 -0.48 7.47 -3.14
N LEU A 157 -0.19 7.50 -4.43
CA LEU A 157 0.67 6.51 -5.06
C LEU A 157 2.08 6.55 -4.49
N LEU A 158 2.70 7.72 -4.36
CA LEU A 158 4.05 7.88 -3.80
C LEU A 158 4.12 7.46 -2.33
N GLU A 159 3.14 7.85 -1.52
CA GLU A 159 3.06 7.44 -0.12
C GLU A 159 2.95 5.92 0.01
N ASN A 160 2.12 5.30 -0.83
CA ASN A 160 1.97 3.85 -0.86
C ASN A 160 3.27 3.15 -1.27
N GLN A 161 3.96 3.63 -2.31
CA GLN A 161 5.25 3.07 -2.74
C GLN A 161 6.32 3.21 -1.66
N THR A 162 6.40 4.36 -1.00
CA THR A 162 7.32 4.59 0.11
C THR A 162 7.04 3.63 1.27
N SER A 163 5.77 3.45 1.62
CA SER A 163 5.31 2.53 2.65
C SER A 163 5.62 1.07 2.30
N GLU A 164 5.42 0.68 1.04
CA GLU A 164 5.76 -0.63 0.51
C GLU A 164 7.26 -0.93 0.66
N GLN A 165 8.12 0.01 0.26
CA GLN A 165 9.57 -0.17 0.38
C GLN A 165 10.02 -0.21 1.83
N ALA A 166 9.48 0.63 2.69
CA ALA A 166 9.77 0.61 4.13
C ALA A 166 9.39 -0.73 4.77
N SER A 167 8.20 -1.25 4.46
CA SER A 167 7.74 -2.56 4.95
C SER A 167 8.64 -3.71 4.43
N ARG A 168 9.09 -3.63 3.18
CA ARG A 168 10.02 -4.60 2.58
C ARG A 168 11.37 -4.58 3.27
N ILE A 169 11.97 -3.41 3.49
CA ILE A 169 13.25 -3.26 4.18
C ILE A 169 13.16 -3.86 5.58
N LEU A 170 12.12 -3.53 6.34
CA LEU A 170 11.94 -4.05 7.68
C LEU A 170 11.78 -5.58 7.69
N SER A 171 10.98 -6.12 6.77
CA SER A 171 10.79 -7.58 6.65
C SER A 171 12.08 -8.30 6.30
N MET A 172 12.89 -7.73 5.43
CA MET A 172 14.20 -8.28 5.06
C MET A 172 15.22 -8.21 6.22
N GLN A 173 15.21 -7.11 7.00
CA GLN A 173 16.03 -7.00 8.21
C GLN A 173 15.67 -8.08 9.22
N MET A 174 14.38 -8.26 9.49
CA MET A 174 13.91 -9.33 10.41
C MET A 174 14.30 -10.74 9.90
N ALA A 175 14.20 -10.98 8.59
CA ALA A 175 14.62 -12.24 7.99
C ALA A 175 16.11 -12.47 8.15
N ASN A 176 16.94 -11.44 7.92
CA ASN A 176 18.39 -11.50 8.11
C ASN A 176 18.77 -11.81 9.57
N ASP A 177 18.16 -11.12 10.53
CA ASP A 177 18.42 -11.34 11.95
C ASP A 177 18.05 -12.77 12.39
N ASN A 178 16.93 -13.30 11.87
CA ASN A 178 16.51 -14.66 12.12
C ASN A 178 17.50 -15.67 11.50
N ALA A 179 18.01 -15.41 10.29
CA ALA A 179 19.01 -16.24 9.65
C ALA A 179 20.32 -16.29 10.44
N ILE A 180 20.78 -15.14 10.97
CA ILE A 180 21.97 -15.06 11.81
C ILE A 180 21.79 -15.86 13.12
N LYS A 181 20.61 -15.77 13.75
CA LYS A 181 20.29 -16.56 14.96
C LYS A 181 20.33 -18.05 14.66
N LEU A 182 19.71 -18.47 13.56
CA LEU A 182 19.69 -19.87 13.15
C LEU A 182 21.10 -20.39 12.88
N LEU A 183 21.93 -19.61 12.19
CA LEU A 183 23.32 -19.96 11.91
C LEU A 183 24.13 -20.16 13.19
N LYS A 184 23.97 -19.29 14.18
CA LYS A 184 24.62 -19.42 15.49
C LYS A 184 24.17 -20.71 16.20
N ASN A 185 22.88 -21.03 16.18
CA ASN A 185 22.36 -22.25 16.80
C ASN A 185 22.94 -23.50 16.13
N LEU A 186 22.93 -23.55 14.80
CA LEU A 186 23.52 -24.65 14.03
C LEU A 186 25.01 -24.82 14.30
N GLN A 187 25.75 -23.73 14.45
CA GLN A 187 27.16 -23.75 14.83
C GLN A 187 27.39 -24.38 16.21
N LEU A 188 26.54 -24.04 17.18
CA LEU A 188 26.60 -24.63 18.53
C LEU A 188 26.28 -26.13 18.49
N GLU A 189 25.23 -26.53 17.77
CA GLU A 189 24.87 -27.96 17.60
C GLU A 189 25.99 -28.74 16.90
N TYR A 190 26.55 -28.19 15.82
CA TYR A 190 27.70 -28.81 15.12
C TYR A 190 28.88 -29.03 16.05
N ASN A 191 29.28 -28.00 16.83
CA ASN A 191 30.39 -28.12 17.78
C ASN A 191 30.10 -29.16 18.87
N LYS A 192 28.86 -29.21 19.37
CA LYS A 192 28.44 -30.22 20.36
C LYS A 192 28.54 -31.64 19.78
N LEU A 193 28.01 -31.87 18.58
CA LEU A 193 28.08 -33.15 17.90
C LEU A 193 29.53 -33.55 17.59
N ARG A 194 30.37 -32.59 17.15
CA ARG A 194 31.79 -32.84 16.94
C ARG A 194 32.48 -33.29 18.22
N GLN A 195 32.23 -32.61 19.35
CA GLN A 195 32.81 -33.03 20.65
C GLN A 195 32.31 -34.41 21.07
N GLN A 196 31.03 -34.74 20.88
CA GLN A 196 30.47 -36.04 21.18
C GLN A 196 31.14 -37.15 20.33
N ASN A 197 31.32 -36.91 19.02
CA ASN A 197 31.97 -37.86 18.14
C ASN A 197 33.43 -38.09 18.54
N ILE A 198 34.20 -37.03 18.82
CA ILE A 198 35.56 -37.12 19.29
C ILE A 198 35.65 -37.90 20.61
N THR A 199 34.71 -37.64 21.52
CA THR A 199 34.65 -38.36 22.82
C THR A 199 34.32 -39.83 22.60
N ALA A 200 33.39 -40.17 21.71
CA ALA A 200 33.06 -41.56 21.36
C ALA A 200 34.25 -42.29 20.74
N GLU A 201 34.94 -41.68 19.76
CA GLU A 201 36.14 -42.24 19.16
C GLU A 201 37.26 -42.48 20.20
N LEU A 202 37.48 -41.56 21.12
CA LEU A 202 38.44 -41.72 22.21
C LEU A 202 38.06 -42.86 23.14
N MET A 203 36.78 -43.02 23.50
CA MET A 203 36.27 -44.09 24.34
C MET A 203 36.44 -45.45 23.64
N ASP A 204 36.19 -45.55 22.34
CA ASP A 204 36.41 -46.75 21.55
C ASP A 204 37.90 -47.17 21.51
N ILE A 205 38.80 -46.19 21.37
CA ILE A 205 40.26 -46.45 21.37
C ILE A 205 40.70 -46.92 22.74
N VAL A 206 40.24 -46.31 23.82
CA VAL A 206 40.56 -46.71 25.21
C VAL A 206 39.97 -48.08 25.54
N GLY A 207 38.74 -48.38 25.11
CA GLY A 207 38.09 -49.67 25.29
C GLY A 207 38.80 -50.78 24.53
N GLY A 208 39.27 -50.54 23.32
CA GLY A 208 40.03 -51.52 22.53
C GLY A 208 41.49 -51.73 22.96
N SER A 209 42.01 -50.90 23.88
CA SER A 209 43.37 -51.04 24.42
C SER A 209 43.44 -51.83 25.74
N ILE A 210 42.30 -52.30 26.24
CA ILE A 210 42.18 -53.05 27.51
C ILE A 210 42.01 -54.56 27.27
N GLU A 211 41.92 -55.00 26.01
CA GLU A 211 42.09 -56.38 25.60
C GLU A 211 43.55 -56.63 25.15
#